data_585f9a079f38858ac0a0494bebe1e0fe
#
_entry.id   585f9a079f38858ac0a0494bebe1e0fe
#
_cell.length_a   1.000
_cell.length_b   1.000
_cell.length_c   1.000
_cell.angle_alpha   90.00
_cell.angle_beta   90.00
_cell.angle_gamma   90.00
#
_symmetry.space_group_name_H-M   'P 1'
#
loop_
_entity.id
_entity.type
_entity.pdbx_description
1 polymer ?
#
loop_
_entity_poly.entity_id
_entity_poly.type
_entity_poly.pdbx_seq_one_letter_code
_entity_poly.pdbx_strand_id
1 'polypeptide(L)'
;MRIPHHLTRSPTGHWAFRQRVPVDLQCVLDQKVIKRTLHTSELASARLRALLLAAGYAQAFDVLRDRRVDKLDKKDMEALVERLGHGASLRELTLHRTQAPDGTISERWQIDNDEDLRLFRKSQTWANAAEVAAIGALDPGHTVQPKASLPQVAEVIVLSKAREAWLATIKSRTLPKTYTIKMAAVDSLVAFLGAKTKLHTITRPDLARWYQHMREKGASTPTLTNKQSYVGGKGSFFDWAIASGYYPKGDNPASGHVSYSVREKRARRKLGFKAYDREQIKTIFSPINFERLSANARWAALIGLYTGARASEVGQLLVADVFKEGKIPCIRISDEGEHQKVKTEVSLRTVPLHPDLLALGFMEWVDTCKAAGHKRLFPQARADAKNGAGNWITKAFSRHLAEIGKEWPKAKRGFHSLRKSVIQELQGAGCPSELRGVHPRFHGHLQEG
;
A
#
# COMPACT_ATOMS: atom_id res chain seq x y z
N MET A 1 -19.94 15.79 -14.44
CA MET A 1 -18.73 15.72 -13.56
C MET A 1 -19.21 15.50 -12.13
N ARG A 2 -18.94 14.35 -11.49
CA ARG A 2 -19.29 14.14 -10.07
C ARG A 2 -18.35 14.98 -9.22
N ILE A 3 -18.90 15.95 -8.49
CA ILE A 3 -18.16 16.75 -7.51
C ILE A 3 -17.71 15.82 -6.37
N PRO A 4 -16.43 15.84 -5.96
CA PRO A 4 -15.96 15.02 -4.85
C PRO A 4 -16.74 15.26 -3.57
N HIS A 5 -16.90 14.23 -2.73
CA HIS A 5 -17.59 14.29 -1.45
C HIS A 5 -17.13 15.50 -0.62
N HIS A 6 -18.08 16.19 0.01
CA HIS A 6 -17.90 17.35 0.88
C HIS A 6 -17.52 18.68 0.20
N LEU A 7 -17.48 18.78 -1.13
CA LEU A 7 -17.17 20.03 -1.83
C LEU A 7 -18.39 20.62 -2.55
N THR A 8 -18.56 21.93 -2.39
CA THR A 8 -19.49 22.75 -3.19
C THR A 8 -18.76 23.99 -3.70
N ARG A 9 -19.10 24.49 -4.89
CA ARG A 9 -18.53 25.70 -5.44
C ARG A 9 -19.45 26.87 -5.16
N SER A 10 -18.90 27.98 -4.65
CA SER A 10 -19.67 29.20 -4.44
C SER A 10 -19.88 29.95 -5.77
N PRO A 11 -20.88 30.83 -5.89
CA PRO A 11 -21.04 31.70 -7.06
C PRO A 11 -19.81 32.57 -7.36
N THR A 12 -19.01 32.89 -6.33
CA THR A 12 -17.75 33.64 -6.43
C THR A 12 -16.56 32.81 -6.89
N GLY A 13 -16.76 31.52 -7.24
CA GLY A 13 -15.73 30.64 -7.76
C GLY A 13 -14.89 29.91 -6.69
N HIS A 14 -15.03 30.27 -5.41
CA HIS A 14 -14.32 29.60 -4.32
C HIS A 14 -14.97 28.28 -3.93
N TRP A 15 -14.17 27.36 -3.41
CA TRP A 15 -14.66 26.09 -2.90
C TRP A 15 -15.10 26.22 -1.43
N ALA A 16 -16.17 25.52 -1.08
CA ALA A 16 -16.66 25.39 0.29
C ALA A 16 -16.81 23.91 0.66
N PHE A 17 -16.47 23.60 1.90
CA PHE A 17 -16.74 22.33 2.54
C PHE A 17 -18.21 22.24 2.95
N ARG A 18 -18.84 21.09 2.71
CA ARG A 18 -20.22 20.81 3.09
C ARG A 18 -20.33 19.37 3.61
N GLN A 19 -20.73 19.21 4.86
CA GLN A 19 -20.95 17.91 5.48
C GLN A 19 -22.31 17.86 6.16
N ARG A 20 -23.02 16.74 6.02
CA ARG A 20 -24.26 16.50 6.73
C ARG A 20 -23.96 16.11 8.16
N VAL A 21 -24.65 16.73 9.14
CA VAL A 21 -24.57 16.33 10.54
C VAL A 21 -25.32 15.01 10.72
N PRO A 22 -24.76 14.02 11.43
CA PRO A 22 -25.46 12.79 11.78
C PRO A 22 -26.79 13.08 12.48
N VAL A 23 -27.81 12.28 12.22
CA VAL A 23 -29.18 12.54 12.69
C VAL A 23 -29.24 12.59 14.22
N ASP A 24 -28.48 11.75 14.89
CA ASP A 24 -28.34 11.66 16.36
C ASP A 24 -27.72 12.91 17.01
N LEU A 25 -26.94 13.70 16.24
CA LEU A 25 -26.30 14.92 16.73
C LEU A 25 -26.97 16.23 16.24
N GLN A 26 -27.99 16.14 15.40
CA GLN A 26 -28.69 17.34 14.90
C GLN A 26 -29.37 18.17 15.98
N CYS A 27 -29.90 17.53 17.02
CA CYS A 27 -30.49 18.21 18.18
C CYS A 27 -29.40 18.88 19.06
N VAL A 28 -28.22 18.30 19.17
CA VAL A 28 -27.11 18.82 19.97
C VAL A 28 -26.47 20.05 19.30
N LEU A 29 -26.35 20.01 17.97
CA LEU A 29 -25.68 21.06 17.20
C LEU A 29 -26.64 22.08 16.58
N ASP A 30 -27.94 21.87 16.72
CA ASP A 30 -29.04 22.70 16.15
C ASP A 30 -28.81 23.03 14.65
N GLN A 31 -28.21 22.09 13.91
CA GLN A 31 -27.98 22.25 12.47
C GLN A 31 -27.93 20.90 11.73
N LYS A 32 -28.46 20.91 10.49
CA LYS A 32 -28.51 19.71 9.65
C LYS A 32 -27.27 19.57 8.74
N VAL A 33 -26.56 20.67 8.46
CA VAL A 33 -25.46 20.72 7.50
C VAL A 33 -24.42 21.74 7.96
N ILE A 34 -23.18 21.31 8.05
CA ILE A 34 -22.02 22.16 8.29
C ILE A 34 -21.53 22.68 6.94
N LYS A 35 -21.31 24.00 6.84
CA LYS A 35 -20.68 24.63 5.68
C LYS A 35 -19.52 25.50 6.14
N ARG A 36 -18.34 25.35 5.50
CA ARG A 36 -17.15 26.20 5.75
C ARG A 36 -16.51 26.58 4.42
N THR A 37 -16.11 27.83 4.27
CA THR A 37 -15.32 28.30 3.14
C THR A 37 -13.92 27.71 3.22
N LEU A 38 -13.39 27.25 2.08
CA LEU A 38 -12.05 26.66 2.01
C LEU A 38 -11.00 27.66 1.56
N HIS A 39 -11.42 28.92 1.32
CA HIS A 39 -10.54 30.03 0.89
C HIS A 39 -9.57 29.68 -0.25
N THR A 40 -10.04 28.86 -1.22
CA THR A 40 -9.28 28.51 -2.41
C THR A 40 -10.21 28.30 -3.61
N SER A 41 -9.74 28.68 -4.78
CA SER A 41 -10.39 28.40 -6.09
C SER A 41 -9.81 27.15 -6.76
N GLU A 42 -8.66 26.64 -6.26
CA GLU A 42 -7.99 25.45 -6.78
C GLU A 42 -8.61 24.16 -6.24
N LEU A 43 -8.98 23.26 -7.13
CA LEU A 43 -9.67 22.01 -6.80
C LEU A 43 -8.77 21.03 -6.00
N ALA A 44 -7.46 21.00 -6.27
CA ALA A 44 -6.53 20.09 -5.59
C ALA A 44 -6.40 20.47 -4.09
N SER A 45 -6.15 21.74 -3.81
CA SER A 45 -6.08 22.32 -2.47
C SER A 45 -7.43 22.19 -1.74
N ALA A 46 -8.55 22.44 -2.44
CA ALA A 46 -9.88 22.28 -1.86
C ALA A 46 -10.17 20.83 -1.43
N ARG A 47 -9.74 19.84 -2.22
CA ARG A 47 -9.90 18.42 -1.87
C ARG A 47 -9.13 18.04 -0.62
N LEU A 48 -7.89 18.49 -0.50
CA LEU A 48 -7.06 18.21 0.68
C LEU A 48 -7.67 18.84 1.93
N ARG A 49 -8.04 20.13 1.86
CA ARG A 49 -8.68 20.86 2.96
C ARG A 49 -10.02 20.24 3.38
N ALA A 50 -10.83 19.81 2.43
CA ALA A 50 -12.09 19.14 2.70
C ALA A 50 -11.90 17.78 3.38
N LEU A 51 -10.89 17.01 3.00
CA LEU A 51 -10.57 15.72 3.61
C LEU A 51 -10.15 15.86 5.07
N LEU A 52 -9.31 16.84 5.38
CA LEU A 52 -8.84 17.11 6.73
C LEU A 52 -9.99 17.62 7.62
N LEU A 53 -10.84 18.50 7.10
CA LEU A 53 -12.04 18.93 7.82
C LEU A 53 -13.01 17.78 8.07
N ALA A 54 -13.21 16.91 7.08
CA ALA A 54 -14.09 15.74 7.25
C ALA A 54 -13.58 14.79 8.34
N ALA A 55 -12.27 14.56 8.40
CA ALA A 55 -11.65 13.76 9.45
C ALA A 55 -11.81 14.41 10.86
N GLY A 56 -11.57 15.72 10.97
CA GLY A 56 -11.74 16.47 12.22
C GLY A 56 -13.19 16.47 12.70
N TYR A 57 -14.16 16.66 11.81
CA TYR A 57 -15.58 16.59 12.16
C TYR A 57 -16.01 15.16 12.54
N ALA A 58 -15.49 14.13 11.90
CA ALA A 58 -15.78 12.75 12.28
C ALA A 58 -15.34 12.46 13.72
N GLN A 59 -14.10 12.84 14.07
CA GLN A 59 -13.61 12.70 15.45
C GLN A 59 -14.40 13.53 16.46
N ALA A 60 -14.77 14.76 16.10
CA ALA A 60 -15.60 15.61 16.97
C ALA A 60 -16.99 15.00 17.21
N PHE A 61 -17.61 14.39 16.18
CA PHE A 61 -18.87 13.68 16.33
C PHE A 61 -18.77 12.48 17.28
N ASP A 62 -17.67 11.73 17.23
CA ASP A 62 -17.44 10.61 18.14
C ASP A 62 -17.26 11.09 19.59
N VAL A 63 -16.49 12.17 19.80
CA VAL A 63 -16.35 12.80 21.14
C VAL A 63 -17.67 13.29 21.70
N LEU A 64 -18.54 13.86 20.85
CA LEU A 64 -19.86 14.33 21.29
C LEU A 64 -20.80 13.18 21.67
N ARG A 65 -20.72 12.04 21.00
CA ARG A 65 -21.47 10.84 21.36
C ARG A 65 -21.03 10.27 22.71
N ASP A 66 -19.72 10.25 22.96
CA ASP A 66 -19.15 9.72 24.20
C ASP A 66 -19.47 10.62 25.42
N ARG A 67 -19.50 11.94 25.25
CA ARG A 67 -19.63 12.92 26.35
C ARG A 67 -21.06 13.31 26.70
N ARG A 68 -22.09 12.88 25.99
CA ARG A 68 -23.51 13.24 26.20
C ARG A 68 -23.72 14.75 26.44
N VAL A 69 -23.24 15.57 25.52
CA VAL A 69 -23.36 17.02 25.59
C VAL A 69 -24.77 17.42 25.16
N ASP A 70 -25.47 18.22 25.99
CA ASP A 70 -26.89 18.59 25.73
C ASP A 70 -27.05 19.61 24.61
N LYS A 71 -26.15 20.59 24.50
CA LYS A 71 -26.10 21.57 23.40
C LYS A 71 -24.68 22.08 23.19
N LEU A 72 -24.29 22.27 21.94
CA LEU A 72 -23.01 22.86 21.56
C LEU A 72 -23.22 23.91 20.46
N ASP A 73 -22.65 25.10 20.62
CA ASP A 73 -22.76 26.13 19.61
C ASP A 73 -21.75 25.89 18.44
N LYS A 74 -21.92 26.69 17.37
CA LYS A 74 -21.06 26.54 16.18
C LYS A 74 -19.61 26.89 16.47
N LYS A 75 -19.32 27.84 17.37
CA LYS A 75 -17.96 28.25 17.71
C LYS A 75 -17.25 27.19 18.53
N ASP A 76 -17.96 26.58 19.48
CA ASP A 76 -17.43 25.52 20.31
C ASP A 76 -17.14 24.25 19.50
N MET A 77 -18.01 23.94 18.52
CA MET A 77 -17.78 22.86 17.59
C MET A 77 -16.54 23.11 16.72
N GLU A 78 -16.36 24.32 16.22
CA GLU A 78 -15.18 24.70 15.44
C GLU A 78 -13.91 24.65 16.28
N ALA A 79 -13.94 25.11 17.53
CA ALA A 79 -12.83 25.02 18.49
C ALA A 79 -12.51 23.56 18.85
N LEU A 80 -13.51 22.70 18.96
CA LEU A 80 -13.32 21.27 19.19
C LEU A 80 -12.61 20.60 18.00
N VAL A 81 -13.06 20.88 16.78
CA VAL A 81 -12.44 20.37 15.54
C VAL A 81 -11.00 20.86 15.39
N GLU A 82 -10.69 22.10 15.74
CA GLU A 82 -9.32 22.64 15.73
C GLU A 82 -8.42 21.95 16.76
N ARG A 83 -8.91 21.67 17.96
CA ARG A 83 -8.16 20.92 18.99
C ARG A 83 -7.89 19.46 18.59
N LEU A 84 -8.86 18.79 17.98
CA LEU A 84 -8.72 17.41 17.54
C LEU A 84 -7.90 17.27 16.26
N GLY A 85 -7.87 18.32 15.44
CA GLY A 85 -7.12 18.37 14.19
C GLY A 85 -5.61 18.49 14.35
N HIS A 86 -5.04 18.28 15.51
CA HIS A 86 -3.60 18.25 15.82
C HIS A 86 -2.79 19.23 14.97
N GLY A 87 -3.06 20.54 15.07
CA GLY A 87 -2.11 21.55 14.57
C GLY A 87 -1.70 21.49 13.10
N ALA A 88 -2.38 20.71 12.26
CA ALA A 88 -2.22 20.79 10.84
C ALA A 88 -2.85 22.10 10.36
N SER A 89 -2.09 23.19 10.52
CA SER A 89 -2.40 24.47 9.91
C SER A 89 -2.47 24.22 8.40
N LEU A 90 -3.67 24.25 7.84
CA LEU A 90 -3.93 24.19 6.39
C LEU A 90 -3.54 25.51 5.70
N ARG A 91 -2.59 26.21 6.26
CA ARG A 91 -2.15 27.52 5.84
C ARG A 91 -0.83 27.36 5.12
N GLU A 92 -0.86 27.60 3.82
CA GLU A 92 0.31 27.62 2.99
C GLU A 92 0.68 29.09 2.76
N LEU A 93 1.88 29.46 3.23
CA LEU A 93 2.54 30.68 2.79
C LEU A 93 3.18 30.37 1.43
N THR A 94 2.66 30.94 0.35
CA THR A 94 3.20 30.70 -0.99
C THR A 94 4.36 31.62 -1.26
N LEU A 95 5.55 31.06 -1.49
CA LEU A 95 6.76 31.74 -1.89
C LEU A 95 7.07 31.46 -3.36
N HIS A 96 7.09 32.49 -4.18
CA HIS A 96 7.65 32.45 -5.53
C HIS A 96 9.07 33.00 -5.51
N ARG A 97 10.06 32.15 -5.73
CA ARG A 97 11.46 32.53 -5.81
C ARG A 97 11.93 32.46 -7.26
N THR A 98 12.40 33.55 -7.79
CA THR A 98 12.97 33.64 -9.13
C THR A 98 14.41 34.11 -9.04
N GLN A 99 15.31 33.45 -9.77
CA GLN A 99 16.70 33.85 -9.90
C GLN A 99 16.95 34.41 -11.32
N ALA A 100 17.36 35.65 -11.41
CA ALA A 100 17.73 36.26 -12.68
C ALA A 100 19.12 35.77 -13.16
N PRO A 101 19.44 35.88 -14.45
CA PRO A 101 20.75 35.45 -14.99
C PRO A 101 21.97 36.15 -14.37
N ASP A 102 21.79 37.35 -13.78
CA ASP A 102 22.80 38.11 -13.04
C ASP A 102 23.04 37.64 -11.60
N GLY A 103 22.34 36.58 -11.19
CA GLY A 103 22.42 36.02 -9.84
C GLY A 103 21.46 36.66 -8.83
N THR A 104 20.72 37.71 -9.21
CA THR A 104 19.74 38.37 -8.33
C THR A 104 18.59 37.43 -8.01
N ILE A 105 18.31 37.27 -6.71
CA ILE A 105 17.18 36.45 -6.24
C ILE A 105 16.04 37.38 -5.83
N SER A 106 14.87 37.22 -6.46
CA SER A 106 13.65 37.90 -6.06
C SER A 106 12.66 36.94 -5.46
N GLU A 107 12.11 37.32 -4.31
CA GLU A 107 11.09 36.52 -3.59
C GLU A 107 9.78 37.29 -3.53
N ARG A 108 8.70 36.63 -3.96
CA ARG A 108 7.36 37.19 -3.86
C ARG A 108 6.53 36.28 -2.95
N TRP A 109 6.06 36.83 -1.85
CA TRP A 109 5.24 36.19 -0.86
C TRP A 109 3.76 36.52 -1.11
N GLN A 110 2.91 35.52 -1.15
CA GLN A 110 1.47 35.71 -1.21
C GLN A 110 0.92 35.70 0.22
N ILE A 111 0.43 36.85 0.70
CA ILE A 111 -0.10 37.06 2.04
C ILE A 111 -1.57 37.43 1.87
N ASP A 112 -2.45 36.49 2.19
CA ASP A 112 -3.90 36.64 1.95
C ASP A 112 -4.69 37.05 3.20
N ASN A 113 -4.05 37.01 4.39
CA ASN A 113 -4.68 37.34 5.67
C ASN A 113 -3.66 37.74 6.76
N ASP A 114 -4.16 38.27 7.90
CA ASP A 114 -3.30 38.73 9.01
C ASP A 114 -2.44 37.64 9.64
N GLU A 115 -2.81 36.38 9.51
CA GLU A 115 -2.08 35.29 10.08
C GLU A 115 -0.95 34.82 9.17
N ASP A 116 -1.14 34.89 7.84
CA ASP A 116 -0.04 34.73 6.86
C ASP A 116 0.99 35.83 7.09
N LEU A 117 0.54 37.06 7.40
CA LEU A 117 1.43 38.17 7.76
C LEU A 117 2.22 37.90 9.07
N ARG A 118 1.61 37.25 10.05
CA ARG A 118 2.30 36.82 11.29
C ARG A 118 3.31 35.72 11.02
N LEU A 119 2.98 34.74 10.19
CA LEU A 119 3.90 33.68 9.77
C LEU A 119 5.07 34.24 8.94
N PHE A 120 4.78 35.16 8.03
CA PHE A 120 5.82 35.88 7.28
C PHE A 120 6.77 36.63 8.20
N ARG A 121 6.25 37.45 9.14
CA ARG A 121 7.07 38.15 10.13
C ARG A 121 7.91 37.21 10.99
N LYS A 122 7.35 36.05 11.37
CA LYS A 122 8.07 35.03 12.13
C LYS A 122 9.18 34.38 11.30
N SER A 123 8.97 34.13 10.00
CA SER A 123 10.01 33.63 9.10
C SER A 123 11.13 34.64 8.91
N GLN A 124 10.82 35.94 8.80
CA GLN A 124 11.82 37.01 8.69
C GLN A 124 12.65 37.16 9.97
N THR A 125 12.07 37.02 11.15
CA THR A 125 12.83 37.04 12.41
C THR A 125 13.82 35.88 12.53
N TRP A 126 13.53 34.74 11.96
CA TRP A 126 14.48 33.63 11.89
C TRP A 126 15.61 33.86 10.89
N ALA A 127 15.31 34.43 9.72
CA ALA A 127 16.31 34.80 8.74
C ALA A 127 17.27 35.88 9.31
N ASN A 128 16.71 36.91 9.93
CA ASN A 128 17.51 37.98 10.56
C ASN A 128 18.35 37.46 11.75
N ALA A 129 17.85 36.48 12.51
CA ALA A 129 18.65 35.87 13.58
C ALA A 129 19.84 35.07 13.04
N ALA A 130 19.66 34.41 11.89
CA ALA A 130 20.73 33.67 11.20
C ALA A 130 21.76 34.64 10.56
N GLU A 131 21.32 35.77 9.99
CA GLU A 131 22.17 36.81 9.45
C GLU A 131 22.95 37.56 10.55
N VAL A 132 22.30 37.90 11.66
CA VAL A 132 22.95 38.53 12.82
C VAL A 132 23.99 37.59 13.45
N ALA A 133 23.70 36.27 13.49
CA ALA A 133 24.69 35.30 13.93
C ALA A 133 25.87 35.16 12.96
N ALA A 134 25.63 35.32 11.64
CA ALA A 134 26.67 35.31 10.63
C ALA A 134 27.52 36.58 10.65
N ILE A 135 26.93 37.76 10.93
CA ILE A 135 27.63 39.04 11.06
C ILE A 135 28.42 39.11 12.37
N GLY A 136 27.92 38.54 13.46
CA GLY A 136 28.64 38.43 14.73
C GLY A 136 29.90 37.55 14.70
N ALA A 137 30.05 36.75 13.66
CA ALA A 137 31.23 35.90 13.43
C ALA A 137 32.37 36.57 12.68
N LEU A 138 32.25 37.86 12.34
CA LEU A 138 33.25 38.67 11.63
C LEU A 138 34.08 39.55 12.57
N ASP A 139 34.40 39.08 13.78
CA ASP A 139 35.38 39.73 14.63
C ASP A 139 36.81 39.26 14.24
N PRO A 140 37.73 40.17 13.81
CA PRO A 140 39.00 39.77 13.19
C PRO A 140 40.07 39.22 14.16
N GLY A 141 39.68 38.84 15.37
CA GLY A 141 40.59 38.33 16.42
C GLY A 141 40.47 36.85 16.79
N HIS A 142 39.48 36.13 16.31
CA HIS A 142 39.32 34.70 16.60
C HIS A 142 39.16 33.91 15.31
N THR A 143 40.21 33.23 14.88
CA THR A 143 40.17 32.15 13.93
C THR A 143 39.46 30.95 14.58
N VAL A 144 38.16 31.02 14.68
CA VAL A 144 37.35 29.82 14.87
C VAL A 144 37.21 29.18 13.50
N GLN A 145 38.06 28.22 13.21
CA GLN A 145 37.80 27.30 12.14
C GLN A 145 36.36 26.77 12.35
N PRO A 146 35.45 26.87 11.37
CA PRO A 146 34.21 26.17 11.46
C PRO A 146 34.54 24.66 11.42
N LYS A 147 34.63 24.06 12.58
CA LYS A 147 34.52 22.60 12.68
C LYS A 147 33.13 22.28 12.18
N ALA A 148 32.99 22.05 10.88
CA ALA A 148 31.88 21.34 10.35
C ALA A 148 31.86 20.03 11.14
N SER A 149 31.01 19.98 12.14
CA SER A 149 30.75 18.73 12.86
C SER A 149 30.21 17.77 11.84
N LEU A 150 31.09 16.92 11.32
CA LEU A 150 30.69 15.75 10.55
C LEU A 150 29.55 15.11 11.35
N PRO A 151 28.43 14.78 10.72
CA PRO A 151 27.32 14.14 11.38
C PRO A 151 27.87 12.92 12.13
N GLN A 152 27.79 12.94 13.47
CA GLN A 152 28.40 11.93 14.28
C GLN A 152 27.71 10.61 14.01
N VAL A 153 28.42 9.70 13.40
CA VAL A 153 28.07 8.28 13.31
C VAL A 153 28.50 7.64 14.63
N ALA A 154 27.58 6.98 15.31
CA ALA A 154 27.88 6.36 16.60
C ALA A 154 28.95 5.25 16.47
N GLU A 155 28.96 4.57 15.32
CA GLU A 155 29.90 3.49 15.02
C GLU A 155 30.18 3.41 13.51
N VAL A 156 31.45 3.26 13.15
CA VAL A 156 31.86 3.11 11.74
C VAL A 156 31.77 1.64 11.34
N ILE A 157 30.85 1.31 10.44
CA ILE A 157 30.64 -0.04 9.93
C ILE A 157 30.87 -0.08 8.40
N VAL A 158 31.43 -1.19 7.90
CA VAL A 158 31.54 -1.42 6.45
C VAL A 158 30.25 -2.04 5.90
N LEU A 159 29.97 -1.79 4.62
CA LEU A 159 28.72 -2.15 3.96
C LEU A 159 28.38 -3.66 4.07
N SER A 160 29.38 -4.54 3.98
CA SER A 160 29.17 -5.98 4.14
C SER A 160 28.70 -6.35 5.55
N LYS A 161 29.31 -5.77 6.58
CA LYS A 161 28.93 -6.00 7.98
C LYS A 161 27.56 -5.39 8.31
N ALA A 162 27.28 -4.20 7.81
CA ALA A 162 25.97 -3.59 7.94
C ALA A 162 24.86 -4.45 7.28
N ARG A 163 25.15 -5.01 6.11
CA ARG A 163 24.23 -5.96 5.44
C ARG A 163 23.97 -7.18 6.31
N GLU A 164 25.00 -7.80 6.90
CA GLU A 164 24.85 -8.97 7.78
C GLU A 164 24.01 -8.62 9.02
N ALA A 165 24.31 -7.51 9.68
CA ALA A 165 23.60 -7.04 10.86
C ALA A 165 22.10 -6.77 10.55
N TRP A 166 21.81 -6.04 9.47
CA TRP A 166 20.43 -5.79 9.07
C TRP A 166 19.67 -7.08 8.73
N LEU A 167 20.28 -7.99 7.99
CA LEU A 167 19.65 -9.27 7.65
C LEU A 167 19.37 -10.11 8.88
N ALA A 168 20.22 -10.09 9.89
CA ALA A 168 20.00 -10.76 11.16
C ALA A 168 18.76 -10.19 11.88
N THR A 169 18.60 -8.86 11.90
CA THR A 169 17.44 -8.21 12.56
C THR A 169 16.10 -8.52 11.92
N ILE A 170 16.07 -8.77 10.60
CA ILE A 170 14.80 -9.02 9.86
C ILE A 170 14.50 -10.50 9.67
N LYS A 171 15.44 -11.41 9.95
CA LYS A 171 15.32 -12.85 9.66
C LYS A 171 14.10 -13.49 10.31
N SER A 172 13.88 -13.25 11.60
CA SER A 172 12.77 -13.84 12.37
C SER A 172 11.41 -13.22 12.03
N ARG A 173 11.38 -11.96 11.55
CA ARG A 173 10.17 -11.18 11.31
C ARG A 173 9.74 -11.15 9.85
N THR A 174 10.50 -11.79 8.95
CA THR A 174 10.27 -11.68 7.52
C THR A 174 10.03 -13.06 6.90
N LEU A 175 8.99 -13.17 6.06
CA LEU A 175 8.74 -14.39 5.31
C LEU A 175 9.95 -14.78 4.44
N PRO A 176 10.29 -16.08 4.29
CA PRO A 176 11.50 -16.55 3.60
C PRO A 176 11.68 -15.96 2.20
N LYS A 177 10.60 -15.85 1.42
CA LYS A 177 10.66 -15.25 0.09
C LYS A 177 10.99 -13.76 0.15
N THR A 178 10.34 -13.01 1.04
CA THR A 178 10.58 -11.56 1.20
C THR A 178 12.00 -11.31 1.73
N TYR A 179 12.46 -12.13 2.67
CA TYR A 179 13.85 -12.10 3.15
C TYR A 179 14.86 -12.25 2.01
N THR A 180 14.68 -13.27 1.16
CA THR A 180 15.59 -13.48 0.01
C THR A 180 15.57 -12.31 -0.98
N ILE A 181 14.41 -11.68 -1.21
CA ILE A 181 14.32 -10.53 -2.11
C ILE A 181 15.01 -9.30 -1.50
N LYS A 182 14.83 -9.07 -0.21
CA LYS A 182 15.52 -8.00 0.53
C LYS A 182 17.03 -8.22 0.53
N MET A 183 17.47 -9.44 0.82
CA MET A 183 18.87 -9.84 0.75
C MET A 183 19.47 -9.56 -0.64
N ALA A 184 18.84 -10.04 -1.71
CA ALA A 184 19.30 -9.82 -3.07
C ALA A 184 19.32 -8.33 -3.49
N ALA A 185 18.48 -7.48 -2.89
CA ALA A 185 18.50 -6.05 -3.13
C ALA A 185 19.76 -5.41 -2.53
N VAL A 186 20.09 -5.72 -1.27
CA VAL A 186 21.30 -5.19 -0.63
C VAL A 186 22.56 -5.84 -1.17
N ASP A 187 22.55 -7.14 -1.53
CA ASP A 187 23.65 -7.80 -2.20
C ASP A 187 24.05 -7.10 -3.50
N SER A 188 23.06 -6.66 -4.28
CA SER A 188 23.34 -5.92 -5.51
C SER A 188 23.96 -4.54 -5.25
N LEU A 189 23.68 -3.91 -4.10
CA LEU A 189 24.32 -2.68 -3.67
C LEU A 189 25.75 -2.93 -3.22
N VAL A 190 25.98 -3.97 -2.41
CA VAL A 190 27.31 -4.40 -1.95
C VAL A 190 28.22 -4.73 -3.13
N ALA A 191 27.68 -5.45 -4.13
CA ALA A 191 28.43 -5.80 -5.35
C ALA A 191 28.81 -4.57 -6.19
N PHE A 192 28.00 -3.52 -6.17
CA PHE A 192 28.25 -2.29 -6.93
C PHE A 192 29.22 -1.35 -6.22
N LEU A 193 29.03 -1.10 -4.93
CA LEU A 193 29.84 -0.15 -4.16
C LEU A 193 31.11 -0.75 -3.56
N GLY A 194 31.15 -2.07 -3.41
CA GLY A 194 32.24 -2.78 -2.76
C GLY A 194 31.97 -3.11 -1.29
N ALA A 195 32.34 -4.31 -0.87
CA ALA A 195 32.06 -4.86 0.48
C ALA A 195 32.72 -4.06 1.61
N LYS A 196 33.87 -3.46 1.35
CA LYS A 196 34.69 -2.69 2.33
C LYS A 196 34.32 -1.20 2.41
N THR A 197 33.37 -0.74 1.59
CA THR A 197 32.89 0.66 1.62
C THR A 197 32.32 0.98 3.00
N LYS A 198 32.73 2.08 3.60
CA LYS A 198 32.20 2.56 4.88
C LYS A 198 30.77 3.06 4.66
N LEU A 199 29.79 2.55 5.42
CA LEU A 199 28.38 2.81 5.19
C LEU A 199 28.05 4.30 5.22
N HIS A 200 28.57 5.05 6.19
CA HIS A 200 28.32 6.48 6.39
C HIS A 200 28.89 7.38 5.28
N THR A 201 29.80 6.87 4.44
CA THR A 201 30.37 7.62 3.31
C THR A 201 29.55 7.48 2.01
N ILE A 202 28.55 6.59 1.99
CA ILE A 202 27.70 6.38 0.81
C ILE A 202 26.80 7.61 0.62
N THR A 203 26.92 8.24 -0.51
CA THR A 203 26.19 9.46 -0.84
C THR A 203 24.98 9.21 -1.74
N ARG A 204 24.08 10.18 -1.84
CA ARG A 204 22.95 10.13 -2.78
C ARG A 204 23.40 9.96 -4.25
N PRO A 205 24.46 10.64 -4.75
CA PRO A 205 25.05 10.39 -6.08
C PRO A 205 25.51 8.94 -6.29
N ASP A 206 26.09 8.28 -5.27
CA ASP A 206 26.53 6.87 -5.39
C ASP A 206 25.34 5.95 -5.66
N LEU A 207 24.25 6.21 -4.94
CA LEU A 207 23.00 5.45 -5.12
C LEU A 207 22.31 5.75 -6.46
N ALA A 208 22.37 7.00 -6.93
CA ALA A 208 21.91 7.34 -8.27
C ALA A 208 22.66 6.55 -9.35
N ARG A 209 24.02 6.45 -9.24
CA ARG A 209 24.84 5.64 -10.14
C ARG A 209 24.50 4.15 -10.07
N TRP A 210 24.21 3.62 -8.88
CA TRP A 210 23.76 2.24 -8.71
C TRP A 210 22.43 1.96 -9.43
N TYR A 211 21.44 2.83 -9.30
CA TYR A 211 20.17 2.69 -10.01
C TYR A 211 20.35 2.82 -11.52
N GLN A 212 21.20 3.74 -11.98
CA GLN A 212 21.52 3.91 -13.40
C GLN A 212 22.20 2.66 -13.97
N HIS A 213 23.20 2.13 -13.28
CA HIS A 213 23.86 0.88 -13.67
C HIS A 213 22.87 -0.30 -13.82
N MET A 214 21.90 -0.41 -12.91
CA MET A 214 20.87 -1.44 -13.05
C MET A 214 19.98 -1.21 -14.28
N ARG A 215 19.67 0.04 -14.62
CA ARG A 215 18.91 0.37 -15.85
C ARG A 215 19.67 -0.02 -17.11
N GLU A 216 20.96 0.25 -17.17
CA GLU A 216 21.85 -0.12 -18.26
C GLU A 216 21.92 -1.64 -18.44
N LYS A 217 21.83 -2.40 -17.33
CA LYS A 217 21.69 -3.85 -17.36
C LYS A 217 20.25 -4.34 -17.66
N GLY A 218 19.37 -3.48 -18.10
CA GLY A 218 18.01 -3.84 -18.52
C GLY A 218 16.99 -4.01 -17.40
N ALA A 219 17.28 -3.53 -16.16
CA ALA A 219 16.31 -3.62 -15.08
C ALA A 219 15.09 -2.71 -15.35
N SER A 220 13.91 -3.29 -15.32
CA SER A 220 12.65 -2.56 -15.50
C SER A 220 12.33 -1.63 -14.32
N THR A 221 11.59 -0.55 -14.56
CA THR A 221 11.15 0.39 -13.50
C THR A 221 10.45 -0.31 -12.32
N PRO A 222 9.56 -1.33 -12.50
CA PRO A 222 9.02 -2.10 -11.39
C PRO A 222 10.08 -2.79 -10.53
N THR A 223 11.12 -3.34 -11.17
CA THR A 223 12.23 -4.01 -10.47
C THR A 223 13.03 -3.00 -9.64
N LEU A 224 13.33 -1.84 -10.22
CA LEU A 224 14.07 -0.76 -9.55
C LEU A 224 13.26 -0.17 -8.39
N THR A 225 11.96 0.06 -8.57
CA THR A 225 11.07 0.55 -7.51
C THR A 225 11.00 -0.44 -6.34
N ASN A 226 10.96 -1.75 -6.61
CA ASN A 226 11.01 -2.75 -5.57
C ASN A 226 12.35 -2.73 -4.83
N LYS A 227 13.48 -2.65 -5.54
CA LYS A 227 14.80 -2.51 -4.91
C LYS A 227 14.89 -1.24 -4.05
N GLN A 228 14.39 -0.12 -4.56
CA GLN A 228 14.33 1.13 -3.79
C GLN A 228 13.52 0.97 -2.49
N SER A 229 12.39 0.27 -2.53
CA SER A 229 11.59 0.04 -1.32
C SER A 229 12.29 -0.82 -0.28
N TYR A 230 13.21 -1.70 -0.69
CA TYR A 230 13.98 -2.55 0.22
C TYR A 230 15.27 -1.92 0.71
N VAL A 231 15.82 -0.96 -0.02
CA VAL A 231 17.08 -0.28 0.34
C VAL A 231 16.83 1.08 0.98
N GLY A 232 15.89 1.87 0.42
CA GLY A 232 15.61 3.25 0.83
C GLY A 232 14.16 3.53 1.26
N GLY A 233 13.31 2.50 1.46
CA GLY A 233 11.95 2.67 1.95
C GLY A 233 11.86 2.71 3.48
N LYS A 234 10.69 3.02 4.03
CA LYS A 234 10.45 3.01 5.48
C LYS A 234 10.71 1.61 6.07
N GLY A 235 11.51 1.53 7.11
CA GLY A 235 11.95 0.27 7.74
C GLY A 235 12.88 -0.59 6.86
N SER A 236 13.52 0.00 5.85
CA SER A 236 14.47 -0.64 4.94
C SER A 236 15.91 -0.57 5.46
N PHE A 237 16.87 -0.94 4.61
CA PHE A 237 18.28 -1.01 4.99
C PHE A 237 18.85 0.33 5.47
N PHE A 238 18.71 1.42 4.70
CA PHE A 238 19.23 2.72 5.14
C PHE A 238 18.41 3.33 6.27
N ASP A 239 17.12 3.10 6.32
CA ASP A 239 16.27 3.56 7.42
C ASP A 239 16.68 2.89 8.76
N TRP A 240 16.96 1.58 8.70
CA TRP A 240 17.55 0.84 9.82
C TRP A 240 18.95 1.39 10.19
N ALA A 241 19.80 1.65 9.21
CA ALA A 241 21.14 2.14 9.43
C ALA A 241 21.17 3.51 10.13
N ILE A 242 20.25 4.41 9.73
CA ILE A 242 20.04 5.73 10.38
C ILE A 242 19.52 5.52 11.80
N ALA A 243 18.52 4.67 12.00
CA ALA A 243 17.95 4.40 13.33
C ALA A 243 18.95 3.73 14.29
N SER A 244 19.88 2.91 13.76
CA SER A 244 20.91 2.23 14.55
C SER A 244 22.18 3.07 14.73
N GLY A 245 22.27 4.28 14.21
CA GLY A 245 23.45 5.16 14.34
C GLY A 245 24.63 4.82 13.42
N TYR A 246 24.49 3.87 12.50
CA TYR A 246 25.51 3.52 11.51
C TYR A 246 25.56 4.47 10.29
N TYR A 247 24.52 5.26 10.12
CA TYR A 247 24.43 6.29 9.09
C TYR A 247 23.99 7.61 9.72
N PRO A 248 24.45 8.78 9.22
CA PRO A 248 24.10 10.07 9.78
C PRO A 248 22.58 10.29 9.85
N LYS A 249 22.13 10.96 10.92
CA LYS A 249 20.73 11.40 11.03
C LYS A 249 20.41 12.40 9.91
N GLY A 250 19.26 12.23 9.26
CA GLY A 250 18.81 13.07 8.16
C GLY A 250 18.02 12.29 7.14
N ASP A 251 17.95 12.81 5.92
CA ASP A 251 17.25 12.19 4.82
C ASP A 251 17.88 10.87 4.40
N ASN A 252 17.03 9.88 4.15
CA ASN A 252 17.49 8.60 3.64
C ASN A 252 18.06 8.75 2.22
N PRO A 253 19.38 8.55 2.00
CA PRO A 253 20.02 8.81 0.73
C PRO A 253 19.51 7.90 -0.41
N ALA A 254 18.94 6.74 -0.07
CA ALA A 254 18.46 5.75 -1.03
C ALA A 254 16.99 5.95 -1.47
N SER A 255 16.29 6.93 -0.90
CA SER A 255 14.90 7.19 -1.22
C SER A 255 14.75 8.12 -2.44
N GLY A 256 13.65 7.98 -3.18
CA GLY A 256 13.26 8.94 -4.22
C GLY A 256 14.05 8.91 -5.53
N HIS A 257 14.89 7.89 -5.79
CA HIS A 257 15.66 7.79 -7.05
C HIS A 257 14.86 7.25 -8.24
N VAL A 258 13.82 6.47 -7.97
CA VAL A 258 13.07 5.75 -9.00
C VAL A 258 11.61 6.16 -8.93
N SER A 259 11.10 6.73 -10.00
CA SER A 259 9.69 7.05 -10.17
C SER A 259 9.19 6.54 -11.52
N TYR A 260 7.89 6.30 -11.61
CA TYR A 260 7.26 5.97 -12.88
C TYR A 260 6.95 7.23 -13.68
N SER A 261 7.35 7.27 -14.95
CA SER A 261 6.87 8.26 -15.89
C SER A 261 5.34 8.12 -16.10
N VAL A 262 4.70 9.15 -16.64
CA VAL A 262 3.26 9.12 -16.97
C VAL A 262 2.96 7.99 -17.97
N ARG A 263 3.85 7.78 -18.97
CA ARG A 263 3.73 6.71 -19.96
C ARG A 263 3.82 5.33 -19.32
N GLU A 264 4.76 5.12 -18.42
CA GLU A 264 4.92 3.86 -17.68
C GLU A 264 3.75 3.59 -16.73
N LYS A 265 3.21 4.62 -16.06
CA LYS A 265 2.00 4.49 -15.23
C LYS A 265 0.81 4.03 -16.07
N ARG A 266 0.63 4.58 -17.27
CA ARG A 266 -0.42 4.14 -18.22
C ARG A 266 -0.18 2.71 -18.71
N ALA A 267 1.05 2.39 -19.12
CA ALA A 267 1.43 1.04 -19.56
C ALA A 267 1.24 0.01 -18.45
N ARG A 268 1.61 0.32 -17.20
CA ARG A 268 1.46 -0.58 -16.04
C ARG A 268 0.00 -0.97 -15.78
N ARG A 269 -0.96 -0.07 -15.99
CA ARG A 269 -2.39 -0.40 -15.89
C ARG A 269 -2.81 -1.47 -16.91
N LYS A 270 -2.12 -1.54 -18.07
CA LYS A 270 -2.36 -2.54 -19.11
C LYS A 270 -1.59 -3.85 -18.87
N LEU A 271 -0.48 -3.84 -18.12
CA LEU A 271 0.45 -4.96 -17.94
C LEU A 271 0.07 -5.94 -16.82
N GLY A 272 -0.98 -5.68 -16.04
CA GLY A 272 -1.46 -6.60 -15.00
C GLY A 272 -2.01 -7.90 -15.58
N PHE A 273 -2.20 -8.93 -14.75
CA PHE A 273 -2.94 -10.11 -15.14
C PHE A 273 -4.29 -9.70 -15.76
N LYS A 274 -4.64 -10.30 -16.89
CA LYS A 274 -5.95 -10.15 -17.53
C LYS A 274 -6.89 -11.24 -17.05
N ALA A 275 -8.17 -10.93 -16.93
CA ALA A 275 -9.19 -11.94 -16.74
C ALA A 275 -9.26 -12.85 -17.98
N TYR A 276 -9.79 -14.02 -17.80
CA TYR A 276 -10.20 -14.87 -18.93
C TYR A 276 -11.57 -14.41 -19.40
N ASP A 277 -11.77 -14.41 -20.71
CA ASP A 277 -13.08 -14.32 -21.30
C ASP A 277 -13.80 -15.69 -21.25
N ARG A 278 -15.08 -15.70 -21.65
CA ARG A 278 -15.91 -16.90 -21.58
C ARG A 278 -15.37 -18.04 -22.43
N GLU A 279 -14.87 -17.78 -23.62
CA GLU A 279 -14.33 -18.80 -24.52
C GLU A 279 -13.02 -19.39 -24.00
N GLN A 280 -12.17 -18.55 -23.38
CA GLN A 280 -10.96 -19.01 -22.71
C GLN A 280 -11.28 -19.89 -21.50
N ILE A 281 -12.30 -19.54 -20.70
CA ILE A 281 -12.76 -20.39 -19.58
C ILE A 281 -13.26 -21.74 -20.13
N LYS A 282 -14.09 -21.74 -21.16
CA LYS A 282 -14.55 -22.99 -21.80
C LYS A 282 -13.36 -23.83 -22.30
N THR A 283 -12.38 -23.21 -22.93
CA THR A 283 -11.19 -23.91 -23.42
C THR A 283 -10.37 -24.51 -22.28
N ILE A 284 -10.13 -23.77 -21.19
CA ILE A 284 -9.36 -24.23 -20.02
C ILE A 284 -10.04 -25.43 -19.38
N PHE A 285 -11.34 -25.38 -19.21
CA PHE A 285 -12.13 -26.38 -18.48
C PHE A 285 -12.87 -27.38 -19.39
N SER A 286 -12.59 -27.38 -20.71
CA SER A 286 -13.12 -28.43 -21.60
C SER A 286 -12.54 -29.79 -21.17
N PRO A 287 -13.31 -30.89 -21.25
CA PRO A 287 -12.88 -32.22 -20.78
C PRO A 287 -11.49 -32.59 -21.31
N ILE A 288 -11.28 -32.48 -22.64
CA ILE A 288 -10.03 -32.84 -23.33
C ILE A 288 -8.82 -32.07 -22.76
N ASN A 289 -8.98 -30.78 -22.48
CA ASN A 289 -7.89 -29.96 -21.94
C ASN A 289 -7.75 -30.14 -20.43
N PHE A 290 -8.86 -30.23 -19.72
CA PHE A 290 -8.87 -30.27 -18.26
C PHE A 290 -8.30 -31.58 -17.71
N GLU A 291 -8.49 -32.71 -18.42
CA GLU A 291 -7.93 -34.01 -18.07
C GLU A 291 -6.40 -34.06 -18.16
N ARG A 292 -5.76 -33.14 -18.88
CA ARG A 292 -4.28 -33.01 -18.91
C ARG A 292 -3.70 -32.54 -17.57
N LEU A 293 -4.51 -31.93 -16.73
CA LEU A 293 -4.13 -31.58 -15.37
C LEU A 293 -4.22 -32.81 -14.45
N SER A 294 -3.28 -32.95 -13.51
CA SER A 294 -3.40 -33.93 -12.44
C SER A 294 -4.67 -33.69 -11.60
N ALA A 295 -5.20 -34.72 -10.96
CA ALA A 295 -6.44 -34.65 -10.16
C ALA A 295 -6.37 -33.46 -9.14
N ASN A 296 -5.27 -33.33 -8.41
CA ASN A 296 -5.09 -32.23 -7.46
C ASN A 296 -5.03 -30.86 -8.16
N ALA A 297 -4.44 -30.75 -9.35
CA ALA A 297 -4.39 -29.49 -10.08
C ALA A 297 -5.77 -29.12 -10.66
N ARG A 298 -6.58 -30.11 -11.02
CA ARG A 298 -7.98 -29.92 -11.42
C ARG A 298 -8.80 -29.33 -10.27
N TRP A 299 -8.74 -29.94 -9.10
CA TRP A 299 -9.46 -29.42 -7.92
C TRP A 299 -8.97 -28.03 -7.53
N ALA A 300 -7.65 -27.78 -7.55
CA ALA A 300 -7.12 -26.46 -7.27
C ALA A 300 -7.61 -25.39 -8.28
N ALA A 301 -7.71 -25.74 -9.57
CA ALA A 301 -8.22 -24.84 -10.60
C ALA A 301 -9.72 -24.55 -10.43
N LEU A 302 -10.53 -25.57 -10.11
CA LEU A 302 -11.97 -25.42 -9.83
C LEU A 302 -12.20 -24.55 -8.59
N ILE A 303 -11.49 -24.79 -7.48
CA ILE A 303 -11.57 -23.94 -6.30
C ILE A 303 -11.21 -22.50 -6.67
N GLY A 304 -10.16 -22.29 -7.45
CA GLY A 304 -9.76 -20.96 -7.92
C GLY A 304 -10.83 -20.28 -8.79
N LEU A 305 -11.51 -21.04 -9.64
CA LEU A 305 -12.59 -20.57 -10.52
C LEU A 305 -13.83 -20.14 -9.73
N TYR A 306 -14.31 -21.00 -8.82
CA TYR A 306 -15.56 -20.75 -8.11
C TYR A 306 -15.44 -19.84 -6.88
N THR A 307 -14.25 -19.74 -6.28
CA THR A 307 -14.05 -18.94 -5.06
C THR A 307 -13.25 -17.66 -5.28
N GLY A 308 -12.57 -17.54 -6.40
CA GLY A 308 -11.60 -16.46 -6.64
C GLY A 308 -10.42 -16.48 -5.67
N ALA A 309 -10.14 -17.58 -4.98
CA ALA A 309 -9.04 -17.69 -4.03
C ALA A 309 -7.67 -17.58 -4.72
N ARG A 310 -6.67 -17.10 -4.00
CA ARG A 310 -5.28 -17.04 -4.50
C ARG A 310 -4.66 -18.44 -4.49
N ALA A 311 -3.73 -18.72 -5.38
CA ALA A 311 -3.03 -20.02 -5.43
C ALA A 311 -2.44 -20.43 -4.07
N SER A 312 -1.91 -19.48 -3.29
CA SER A 312 -1.40 -19.75 -1.94
C SER A 312 -2.50 -20.09 -0.94
N GLU A 313 -3.66 -19.43 -1.04
CA GLU A 313 -4.83 -19.70 -0.21
C GLU A 313 -5.38 -21.10 -0.51
N VAL A 314 -5.49 -21.46 -1.80
CA VAL A 314 -5.92 -22.80 -2.22
C VAL A 314 -4.91 -23.86 -1.79
N GLY A 315 -3.61 -23.66 -2.07
CA GLY A 315 -2.58 -24.67 -1.82
C GLY A 315 -2.35 -24.98 -0.33
N GLN A 316 -2.75 -24.09 0.57
CA GLN A 316 -2.60 -24.27 2.01
C GLN A 316 -3.84 -24.85 2.72
N LEU A 317 -4.95 -25.07 2.00
CA LEU A 317 -6.20 -25.55 2.60
C LEU A 317 -5.99 -26.85 3.36
N LEU A 318 -6.51 -26.89 4.56
CA LEU A 318 -6.62 -28.10 5.38
C LEU A 318 -7.95 -28.80 5.09
N VAL A 319 -8.03 -30.07 5.36
CA VAL A 319 -9.29 -30.82 5.29
C VAL A 319 -10.32 -30.21 6.25
N ALA A 320 -9.87 -29.74 7.43
CA ALA A 320 -10.70 -29.06 8.42
C ALA A 320 -11.22 -27.67 7.98
N ASP A 321 -10.66 -27.09 6.91
CA ASP A 321 -11.16 -25.82 6.37
C ASP A 321 -12.42 -26.00 5.52
N VAL A 322 -12.76 -27.25 5.15
CA VAL A 322 -14.03 -27.57 4.50
C VAL A 322 -15.00 -28.04 5.59
N PHE A 323 -16.05 -27.27 5.79
CA PHE A 323 -17.02 -27.50 6.85
C PHE A 323 -18.44 -27.08 6.41
N LYS A 324 -19.41 -27.34 7.24
CA LYS A 324 -20.78 -26.85 7.03
C LYS A 324 -21.08 -25.72 8.00
N GLU A 325 -21.53 -24.59 7.49
CA GLU A 325 -22.12 -23.51 8.27
C GLU A 325 -23.65 -23.65 8.18
N GLY A 326 -24.26 -24.22 9.23
CA GLY A 326 -25.62 -24.72 9.15
C GLY A 326 -25.75 -25.88 8.12
N LYS A 327 -26.54 -25.66 7.06
CA LYS A 327 -26.70 -26.61 5.96
C LYS A 327 -25.81 -26.34 4.75
N ILE A 328 -25.05 -25.24 4.76
CA ILE A 328 -24.28 -24.77 3.60
C ILE A 328 -22.83 -25.26 3.71
N PRO A 329 -22.34 -26.07 2.76
CA PRO A 329 -20.93 -26.41 2.70
C PRO A 329 -20.08 -25.18 2.36
N CYS A 330 -18.99 -24.96 3.08
CA CYS A 330 -18.14 -23.78 2.99
C CYS A 330 -16.66 -24.16 2.99
N ILE A 331 -15.83 -23.28 2.42
CA ILE A 331 -14.37 -23.29 2.60
C ILE A 331 -13.97 -22.07 3.43
N ARG A 332 -13.21 -22.28 4.50
CA ARG A 332 -12.58 -21.23 5.30
C ARG A 332 -11.19 -20.94 4.78
N ILE A 333 -10.90 -19.67 4.51
CA ILE A 333 -9.56 -19.16 4.22
C ILE A 333 -9.10 -18.45 5.47
N SER A 334 -8.15 -19.07 6.18
CA SER A 334 -7.62 -18.59 7.46
C SER A 334 -6.09 -18.70 7.54
N ASP A 335 -5.52 -18.22 8.62
CA ASP A 335 -4.12 -18.36 9.01
C ASP A 335 -3.95 -19.03 10.38
N GLU A 336 -5.01 -19.65 10.88
CA GLU A 336 -5.05 -20.30 12.19
C GLU A 336 -4.37 -21.69 12.19
N GLY A 337 -4.33 -22.35 11.04
CA GLY A 337 -3.76 -23.69 10.93
C GLY A 337 -2.23 -23.65 10.76
N GLU A 338 -1.61 -24.82 11.03
CA GLU A 338 -0.16 -25.00 10.91
C GLU A 338 0.34 -24.64 9.49
N HIS A 339 1.26 -23.68 9.41
CA HIS A 339 1.82 -23.14 8.16
C HIS A 339 0.81 -22.45 7.24
N GLN A 340 -0.40 -22.14 7.71
CA GLN A 340 -1.32 -21.27 6.97
C GLN A 340 -0.90 -19.81 7.14
N LYS A 341 -1.08 -19.01 6.09
CA LYS A 341 -0.75 -17.57 6.07
C LYS A 341 -1.66 -16.85 5.11
N VAL A 342 -2.18 -15.72 5.53
CA VAL A 342 -2.89 -14.80 4.62
C VAL A 342 -2.03 -13.57 4.35
N LYS A 343 -2.25 -12.95 3.20
CA LYS A 343 -1.48 -11.77 2.80
C LYS A 343 -1.89 -10.51 3.60
N THR A 344 -3.14 -10.44 3.98
CA THR A 344 -3.75 -9.32 4.73
C THR A 344 -4.91 -9.88 5.56
N GLU A 345 -5.25 -9.28 6.68
CA GLU A 345 -6.40 -9.64 7.52
C GLU A 345 -7.71 -9.72 6.72
N VAL A 346 -7.87 -8.81 5.77
CA VAL A 346 -9.01 -8.78 4.85
C VAL A 346 -9.11 -10.06 3.98
N SER A 347 -8.08 -10.91 3.93
CA SER A 347 -8.13 -12.19 3.21
C SER A 347 -8.82 -13.31 4.00
N LEU A 348 -8.99 -13.14 5.32
CA LEU A 348 -9.71 -14.08 6.18
C LEU A 348 -11.19 -14.08 5.79
N ARG A 349 -11.71 -15.24 5.41
CA ARG A 349 -13.09 -15.35 4.95
C ARG A 349 -13.58 -16.78 4.88
N THR A 350 -14.90 -16.94 5.02
CA THR A 350 -15.64 -18.15 4.68
C THR A 350 -16.29 -17.97 3.31
N VAL A 351 -16.15 -18.93 2.43
CA VAL A 351 -16.72 -18.93 1.08
C VAL A 351 -17.66 -20.11 0.94
N PRO A 352 -18.97 -19.90 0.70
CA PRO A 352 -19.91 -20.97 0.38
C PRO A 352 -19.46 -21.71 -0.89
N LEU A 353 -19.63 -23.03 -0.91
CA LEU A 353 -19.33 -23.83 -2.09
C LEU A 353 -20.44 -23.68 -3.13
N HIS A 354 -20.03 -23.41 -4.36
CA HIS A 354 -20.96 -23.34 -5.48
C HIS A 354 -21.61 -24.70 -5.73
N PRO A 355 -22.93 -24.79 -6.08
CA PRO A 355 -23.61 -26.04 -6.36
C PRO A 355 -22.91 -26.92 -7.41
N ASP A 356 -22.35 -26.31 -8.46
CA ASP A 356 -21.59 -27.04 -9.48
C ASP A 356 -20.36 -27.75 -8.91
N LEU A 357 -19.67 -27.12 -7.95
CA LEU A 357 -18.50 -27.70 -7.30
C LEU A 357 -18.90 -28.94 -6.49
N LEU A 358 -20.08 -28.91 -5.87
CA LEU A 358 -20.66 -30.05 -5.16
C LEU A 358 -21.08 -31.14 -6.14
N ALA A 359 -21.74 -30.78 -7.23
CA ALA A 359 -22.16 -31.74 -8.27
C ALA A 359 -20.96 -32.42 -8.97
N LEU A 360 -19.80 -31.78 -9.01
CA LEU A 360 -18.55 -32.36 -9.51
C LEU A 360 -17.87 -33.33 -8.54
N GLY A 361 -18.44 -33.59 -7.36
CA GLY A 361 -17.91 -34.55 -6.39
C GLY A 361 -16.83 -33.96 -5.46
N PHE A 362 -16.88 -32.64 -5.19
CA PHE A 362 -15.89 -32.02 -4.32
C PHE A 362 -15.91 -32.58 -2.90
N MET A 363 -17.10 -32.82 -2.33
CA MET A 363 -17.19 -33.33 -0.97
C MET A 363 -16.68 -34.76 -0.87
N GLU A 364 -16.96 -35.61 -1.85
CA GLU A 364 -16.46 -36.98 -1.97
C GLU A 364 -14.93 -37.02 -2.05
N TRP A 365 -14.36 -36.07 -2.77
CA TRP A 365 -12.91 -35.93 -2.82
C TRP A 365 -12.32 -35.47 -1.46
N VAL A 366 -12.97 -34.56 -0.76
CA VAL A 366 -12.58 -34.13 0.60
C VAL A 366 -12.64 -35.31 1.57
N ASP A 367 -13.71 -36.13 1.49
CA ASP A 367 -13.89 -37.34 2.32
C ASP A 367 -12.80 -38.38 2.02
N THR A 368 -12.40 -38.52 0.76
CA THR A 368 -11.27 -39.38 0.35
C THR A 368 -9.97 -38.88 1.00
N CYS A 369 -9.71 -37.57 0.98
CA CYS A 369 -8.53 -37.00 1.64
C CYS A 369 -8.57 -37.25 3.16
N LYS A 370 -9.75 -37.15 3.78
CA LYS A 370 -9.97 -37.41 5.21
C LYS A 370 -9.73 -38.87 5.55
N ALA A 371 -10.31 -39.78 4.76
CA ALA A 371 -10.13 -41.23 4.94
C ALA A 371 -8.67 -41.67 4.80
N ALA A 372 -7.92 -41.02 3.92
CA ALA A 372 -6.47 -41.22 3.75
C ALA A 372 -5.62 -40.60 4.89
N GLY A 373 -6.24 -39.99 5.90
CA GLY A 373 -5.55 -39.37 7.03
C GLY A 373 -4.80 -38.07 6.68
N HIS A 374 -5.07 -37.44 5.54
CA HIS A 374 -4.41 -36.22 5.15
C HIS A 374 -4.92 -35.03 5.97
N LYS A 375 -3.99 -34.28 6.57
CA LYS A 375 -4.33 -33.00 7.22
C LYS A 375 -4.65 -31.91 6.19
N ARG A 376 -4.06 -31.98 4.98
CA ARG A 376 -4.18 -30.99 3.90
C ARG A 376 -4.96 -31.56 2.72
N LEU A 377 -5.77 -30.72 2.07
CA LEU A 377 -6.44 -31.09 0.82
C LEU A 377 -5.43 -31.40 -0.29
N PHE A 378 -4.25 -30.77 -0.24
CA PHE A 378 -3.17 -30.98 -1.20
C PHE A 378 -1.90 -31.42 -0.48
N PRO A 379 -1.73 -32.71 -0.17
CA PRO A 379 -0.59 -33.22 0.61
C PRO A 379 0.77 -32.90 -0.02
N GLN A 380 0.85 -32.79 -1.35
CA GLN A 380 2.06 -32.40 -2.08
C GLN A 380 2.44 -30.92 -1.94
N ALA A 381 1.57 -30.08 -1.36
CA ALA A 381 1.83 -28.66 -1.20
C ALA A 381 2.88 -28.42 -0.11
N ARG A 382 4.03 -27.91 -0.49
CA ARG A 382 5.12 -27.56 0.43
C ARG A 382 4.87 -26.17 1.02
N ALA A 383 4.12 -26.13 2.10
CA ALA A 383 3.73 -24.87 2.76
C ALA A 383 4.92 -24.15 3.43
N ASP A 384 5.91 -24.93 3.86
CA ASP A 384 7.21 -24.48 4.43
C ASP A 384 8.20 -23.96 3.37
N ALA A 385 7.97 -24.29 2.09
CA ALA A 385 8.89 -23.92 1.02
C ALA A 385 8.95 -22.41 0.81
N LYS A 386 10.11 -21.91 0.36
CA LYS A 386 10.38 -20.49 0.04
C LYS A 386 9.30 -19.82 -0.80
N ASN A 387 8.72 -20.54 -1.76
CA ASN A 387 7.68 -20.01 -2.65
C ASN A 387 6.24 -20.29 -2.16
N GLY A 388 6.09 -20.95 -1.02
CA GLY A 388 4.83 -21.25 -0.38
C GLY A 388 3.98 -22.31 -1.06
N ALA A 389 2.87 -22.67 -0.42
CA ALA A 389 1.98 -23.78 -0.80
C ALA A 389 1.36 -23.67 -2.21
N GLY A 390 1.16 -22.46 -2.74
CA GLY A 390 0.54 -22.24 -4.06
C GLY A 390 1.49 -22.32 -5.26
N ASN A 391 2.78 -22.55 -5.04
CA ASN A 391 3.76 -22.51 -6.14
C ASN A 391 3.54 -23.63 -7.16
N TRP A 392 3.23 -24.84 -6.70
CA TRP A 392 2.95 -25.97 -7.56
C TRP A 392 1.71 -25.75 -8.44
N ILE A 393 0.64 -25.16 -7.87
CA ILE A 393 -0.59 -24.80 -8.59
C ILE A 393 -0.24 -23.83 -9.72
N THR A 394 0.49 -22.75 -9.39
CA THR A 394 0.87 -21.74 -10.37
C THR A 394 1.70 -22.34 -11.49
N LYS A 395 2.65 -23.25 -11.19
CA LYS A 395 3.47 -23.93 -12.19
C LYS A 395 2.68 -24.89 -13.05
N ALA A 396 1.82 -25.73 -12.45
CA ALA A 396 0.97 -26.67 -13.17
C ALA A 396 0.03 -25.93 -14.13
N PHE A 397 -0.64 -24.90 -13.61
CA PHE A 397 -1.57 -24.11 -14.41
C PHE A 397 -0.88 -23.28 -15.51
N SER A 398 0.33 -22.75 -15.26
CA SER A 398 1.09 -22.05 -16.29
C SER A 398 1.56 -22.98 -17.42
N ARG A 399 1.97 -24.21 -17.12
CA ARG A 399 2.31 -25.22 -18.13
C ARG A 399 1.09 -25.58 -18.97
N HIS A 400 -0.04 -25.83 -18.32
CA HIS A 400 -1.30 -26.11 -18.99
C HIS A 400 -1.69 -24.98 -19.97
N LEU A 401 -1.61 -23.72 -19.53
CA LEU A 401 -1.90 -22.57 -20.39
C LEU A 401 -0.92 -22.43 -21.55
N ALA A 402 0.34 -22.80 -21.38
CA ALA A 402 1.33 -22.75 -22.46
C ALA A 402 1.01 -23.74 -23.59
N GLU A 403 0.31 -24.82 -23.28
CA GLU A 403 -0.14 -25.83 -24.26
C GLU A 403 -1.40 -25.38 -25.00
N ILE A 404 -2.44 -24.96 -24.25
CA ILE A 404 -3.78 -24.70 -24.81
C ILE A 404 -3.96 -23.24 -25.29
N GLY A 405 -3.14 -22.32 -24.82
CA GLY A 405 -3.29 -20.87 -25.08
C GLY A 405 -2.35 -20.31 -26.14
N LYS A 406 -1.77 -21.13 -27.00
CA LYS A 406 -0.78 -20.70 -28.01
C LYS A 406 -1.30 -19.62 -28.95
N GLU A 407 -2.57 -19.71 -29.33
CA GLU A 407 -3.24 -18.79 -30.24
C GLU A 407 -3.89 -17.58 -29.55
N TRP A 408 -3.84 -17.53 -28.23
CA TRP A 408 -4.46 -16.41 -27.53
C TRP A 408 -3.67 -15.12 -27.65
N PRO A 409 -4.34 -13.96 -27.68
CA PRO A 409 -3.67 -12.66 -27.68
C PRO A 409 -2.66 -12.56 -26.54
N LYS A 410 -1.45 -12.05 -26.87
CA LYS A 410 -0.38 -11.89 -25.88
C LYS A 410 -0.86 -11.04 -24.70
N ALA A 411 -1.00 -11.66 -23.55
CA ALA A 411 -1.36 -11.00 -22.29
C ALA A 411 -0.85 -11.82 -21.10
N LYS A 412 -0.58 -11.15 -20.01
CA LYS A 412 -0.19 -11.85 -18.77
C LYS A 412 -1.43 -12.55 -18.21
N ARG A 413 -1.44 -13.87 -18.31
CA ARG A 413 -2.48 -14.76 -17.76
C ARG A 413 -1.84 -15.84 -16.90
N GLY A 414 -2.62 -16.42 -16.00
CA GLY A 414 -2.18 -17.48 -15.11
C GLY A 414 -3.28 -17.78 -14.08
N PHE A 415 -2.99 -18.57 -13.07
CA PHE A 415 -3.97 -18.91 -12.04
C PHE A 415 -4.64 -17.67 -11.40
N HIS A 416 -3.88 -16.58 -11.19
CA HIS A 416 -4.43 -15.32 -10.65
C HIS A 416 -5.47 -14.65 -11.58
N SER A 417 -5.50 -15.01 -12.85
CA SER A 417 -6.51 -14.52 -13.80
C SER A 417 -7.91 -15.09 -13.52
N LEU A 418 -8.02 -16.29 -12.95
CA LEU A 418 -9.30 -16.86 -12.51
C LEU A 418 -9.98 -15.93 -11.50
N ARG A 419 -9.23 -15.48 -10.48
CA ARG A 419 -9.74 -14.49 -9.51
C ARG A 419 -10.23 -13.21 -10.18
N LYS A 420 -9.53 -12.74 -11.23
CA LYS A 420 -9.96 -11.55 -11.96
C LYS A 420 -11.24 -11.78 -12.75
N SER A 421 -11.40 -12.96 -13.34
CA SER A 421 -12.66 -13.34 -14.00
C SER A 421 -13.81 -13.35 -13.02
N VAL A 422 -13.64 -13.98 -11.84
CA VAL A 422 -14.68 -13.98 -10.78
C VAL A 422 -15.05 -12.55 -10.36
N ILE A 423 -14.07 -11.69 -10.13
CA ILE A 423 -14.33 -10.28 -9.75
C ILE A 423 -15.10 -9.55 -10.85
N GLN A 424 -14.78 -9.78 -12.13
CA GLN A 424 -15.48 -9.16 -13.26
C GLN A 424 -16.91 -9.67 -13.40
N GLU A 425 -17.14 -10.96 -13.24
CA GLU A 425 -18.50 -11.56 -13.26
C GLU A 425 -19.35 -11.01 -12.12
N LEU A 426 -18.85 -10.98 -10.90
CA LEU A 426 -19.53 -10.35 -9.76
C LEU A 426 -19.80 -8.86 -9.99
N GLN A 427 -18.89 -8.17 -10.67
CA GLN A 427 -19.10 -6.77 -11.05
C GLN A 427 -20.19 -6.63 -12.10
N GLY A 428 -20.21 -7.47 -13.11
CA GLY A 428 -21.24 -7.52 -14.14
C GLY A 428 -22.63 -7.83 -13.58
N ALA A 429 -22.67 -8.70 -12.56
CA ALA A 429 -23.90 -9.05 -11.82
C ALA A 429 -24.35 -7.97 -10.81
N GLY A 430 -23.69 -6.79 -10.76
CA GLY A 430 -24.09 -5.70 -9.87
C GLY A 430 -23.67 -5.89 -8.40
N CYS A 431 -22.88 -6.90 -8.07
CA CYS A 431 -22.42 -7.13 -6.70
C CYS A 431 -21.67 -5.91 -6.16
N PRO A 432 -21.94 -5.42 -4.92
CA PRO A 432 -21.26 -4.28 -4.31
C PRO A 432 -19.75 -4.46 -4.22
N SER A 433 -18.99 -3.35 -4.30
CA SER A 433 -17.52 -3.36 -4.31
C SER A 433 -16.91 -4.00 -3.07
N GLU A 434 -17.55 -3.81 -1.93
CA GLU A 434 -17.19 -4.37 -0.63
C GLU A 434 -17.23 -5.90 -0.65
N LEU A 435 -18.19 -6.47 -1.37
CA LEU A 435 -18.39 -7.93 -1.50
C LEU A 435 -17.52 -8.54 -2.61
N ARG A 436 -17.04 -7.76 -3.60
CA ARG A 436 -16.22 -8.24 -4.72
C ARG A 436 -14.75 -8.42 -4.40
N GLY A 437 -14.20 -7.61 -3.52
CA GLY A 437 -12.76 -7.56 -3.27
C GLY A 437 -12.27 -8.63 -2.31
N VAL A 438 -13.01 -8.84 -1.27
CA VAL A 438 -12.66 -9.72 -0.16
C VAL A 438 -13.87 -9.75 0.74
N HIS A 439 -14.69 -10.63 0.73
CA HIS A 439 -15.75 -10.84 1.73
C HIS A 439 -17.11 -11.11 1.18
N PRO A 440 -17.71 -11.96 1.86
CA PRO A 440 -18.45 -11.52 3.03
C PRO A 440 -18.16 -12.34 4.28
N ARG A 441 -18.13 -11.67 5.40
CA ARG A 441 -18.82 -12.22 6.54
C ARG A 441 -20.29 -12.24 6.14
N PHE A 442 -20.79 -13.36 5.65
CA PHE A 442 -22.21 -13.62 5.66
C PHE A 442 -22.60 -13.85 7.12
N HIS A 443 -22.91 -12.77 7.82
CA HIS A 443 -23.81 -12.87 8.94
C HIS A 443 -25.21 -13.02 8.33
N GLY A 444 -25.77 -14.19 8.56
CA GLY A 444 -27.05 -14.59 8.00
C GLY A 444 -28.15 -13.57 8.30
N HIS A 445 -28.78 -13.15 7.22
CA HIS A 445 -30.20 -12.88 7.16
C HIS A 445 -30.68 -13.53 5.86
N LEU A 446 -30.72 -14.87 5.87
CA LEU A 446 -31.67 -15.58 5.05
C LEU A 446 -32.93 -15.64 5.93
N GLN A 447 -33.81 -14.66 5.76
CA GLN A 447 -35.22 -14.83 6.15
C GLN A 447 -35.76 -16.00 5.35
N GLU A 448 -36.30 -16.94 6.08
CA GLU A 448 -37.16 -18.01 5.57
C GLU A 448 -38.29 -17.38 4.76
N GLY A 449 -38.40 -17.75 3.49
CA GLY A 449 -39.50 -17.52 2.60
C GLY A 449 -39.64 -18.72 1.68
#